data_b6e831eaab8cc21b5c11279d611b01a0
#
_entry.id   b6e831eaab8cc21b5c11279d611b01a0
#
_cell.length_a   1.000
_cell.length_b   1.000
_cell.length_c   1.000
_cell.angle_alpha   90.00
_cell.angle_beta   90.00
_cell.angle_gamma   90.00
#
_symmetry.space_group_name_H-M   'P 1'
#
loop_
_entity.id
_entity.type
_entity.pdbx_description
1 polymer ?
#
loop_
_entity_poly.entity_id
_entity_poly.type
_entity_poly.pdbx_seq_one_letter_code
_entity_poly.pdbx_strand_id
1 'polypeptide(L)'
;MKDLRVIFFGTPRFACEILKALIEEKYHIVAVVSQPDKPVGRKRKIMPTPVHELADAHGIPVLQPAKLRLQADEVLAYQPDLIVTCAYGQMIPDVILDAPAYGCLNIHPSLLPKYRGGAPVHRAVMNGDEETGVCLMEMVHAMDAGDVFARRIVKIDEEDTTETLNLKLEKAGCDLIREALPGVVDGTLKGEPQGENYTLARNIAPEEEKVSFAAEDVNVIYNHIRGLIDWPIAYGVIEGKRIKFYAVRRKTEENDHVPGTVMGFEDGCMKIACMKGYLYVKELQPEGKSRMDAKAFANGAGRALTGKVFE
;
A
#
# COMPACT_ATOMS: atom_id res chain seq x y z
N MET A 1 18.50 13.42 -22.82
CA MET A 1 17.73 12.81 -21.71
C MET A 1 16.74 11.75 -22.19
N LYS A 2 15.95 11.98 -23.24
CA LYS A 2 14.91 11.02 -23.69
C LYS A 2 15.45 9.78 -24.41
N ASP A 3 16.72 9.76 -24.78
CA ASP A 3 17.36 8.61 -25.43
C ASP A 3 17.97 7.61 -24.44
N LEU A 4 17.91 7.90 -23.13
CA LEU A 4 18.38 6.97 -22.08
C LEU A 4 17.59 5.68 -22.13
N ARG A 5 18.30 4.55 -22.08
CA ARG A 5 17.70 3.21 -21.97
C ARG A 5 17.20 3.00 -20.56
N VAL A 6 15.90 3.13 -20.37
CA VAL A 6 15.27 3.01 -19.05
C VAL A 6 14.68 1.62 -18.88
N ILE A 7 14.99 0.95 -17.78
CA ILE A 7 14.24 -0.23 -17.31
C ILE A 7 13.35 0.19 -16.16
N PHE A 8 12.08 -0.21 -16.23
CA PHE A 8 11.13 0.02 -15.15
C PHE A 8 10.85 -1.27 -14.37
N PHE A 9 10.95 -1.21 -13.05
CA PHE A 9 10.60 -2.32 -12.15
C PHE A 9 9.31 -2.00 -11.41
N GLY A 10 8.29 -2.84 -11.54
CA GLY A 10 7.04 -2.62 -10.85
C GLY A 10 6.08 -3.80 -10.97
N THR A 11 5.06 -3.85 -10.09
CA THR A 11 4.10 -4.95 -10.10
C THR A 11 2.65 -4.50 -9.97
N PRO A 12 2.23 -3.76 -8.90
CA PRO A 12 0.84 -3.43 -8.65
C PRO A 12 0.38 -2.22 -9.47
N ARG A 13 -0.89 -1.89 -9.33
CA ARG A 13 -1.53 -0.74 -9.98
C ARG A 13 -0.79 0.59 -9.71
N PHE A 14 -0.32 0.82 -8.50
CA PHE A 14 0.47 2.00 -8.16
C PHE A 14 1.66 2.18 -9.12
N ALA A 15 2.39 1.09 -9.39
CA ALA A 15 3.51 1.12 -10.33
C ALA A 15 3.09 1.41 -11.79
N CYS A 16 1.86 1.01 -12.19
CA CYS A 16 1.35 1.33 -13.53
C CYS A 16 1.25 2.82 -13.78
N GLU A 17 0.78 3.60 -12.81
CA GLU A 17 0.62 5.04 -12.98
C GLU A 17 1.99 5.72 -13.13
N ILE A 18 3.02 5.25 -12.41
CA ILE A 18 4.40 5.74 -12.57
C ILE A 18 4.97 5.37 -13.95
N LEU A 19 4.75 4.11 -14.40
CA LEU A 19 5.17 3.68 -15.74
C LEU A 19 4.48 4.51 -16.84
N LYS A 20 3.17 4.78 -16.71
CA LYS A 20 2.43 5.65 -17.63
C LYS A 20 3.04 7.05 -17.69
N ALA A 21 3.37 7.64 -16.53
CA ALA A 21 4.00 8.95 -16.49
C ALA A 21 5.33 8.98 -17.25
N LEU A 22 6.17 7.94 -17.13
CA LEU A 22 7.40 7.82 -17.89
C LEU A 22 7.17 7.69 -19.40
N ILE A 23 6.17 6.88 -19.80
CA ILE A 23 5.82 6.71 -21.22
C ILE A 23 5.28 8.02 -21.82
N GLU A 24 4.40 8.73 -21.11
CA GLU A 24 3.84 10.03 -21.53
C GLU A 24 4.93 11.08 -21.67
N GLU A 25 5.92 11.10 -20.79
CA GLU A 25 7.10 11.95 -20.86
C GLU A 25 8.09 11.48 -21.95
N LYS A 26 7.79 10.41 -22.68
CA LYS A 26 8.57 9.85 -23.79
C LYS A 26 9.97 9.39 -23.39
N TYR A 27 10.13 8.85 -22.19
CA TYR A 27 11.33 8.11 -21.85
C TYR A 27 11.40 6.82 -22.68
N HIS A 28 12.61 6.43 -23.11
CA HIS A 28 12.82 5.21 -23.87
C HIS A 28 12.85 3.98 -22.92
N ILE A 29 11.68 3.42 -22.65
CA ILE A 29 11.54 2.22 -21.81
C ILE A 29 11.92 1.00 -22.64
N VAL A 30 13.12 0.44 -22.41
CA VAL A 30 13.65 -0.69 -23.17
C VAL A 30 13.15 -2.03 -22.67
N ALA A 31 12.76 -2.13 -21.39
CA ALA A 31 12.13 -3.30 -20.81
C ALA A 31 11.40 -2.93 -19.52
N VAL A 32 10.44 -3.77 -19.13
CA VAL A 32 9.77 -3.74 -17.84
C VAL A 32 10.06 -5.03 -17.09
N VAL A 33 10.31 -4.93 -15.79
CA VAL A 33 10.51 -6.10 -14.91
C VAL A 33 9.36 -6.15 -13.90
N SER A 34 8.61 -7.24 -13.90
CA SER A 34 7.47 -7.44 -13.00
C SER A 34 7.54 -8.79 -12.29
N GLN A 35 6.77 -8.95 -11.22
CA GLN A 35 6.60 -10.27 -10.61
C GLN A 35 5.94 -11.24 -11.61
N PRO A 36 6.21 -12.55 -11.50
CA PRO A 36 5.51 -13.55 -12.29
C PRO A 36 3.98 -13.48 -12.14
N ASP A 37 3.28 -13.73 -13.22
CA ASP A 37 1.83 -13.86 -13.24
C ASP A 37 1.36 -14.92 -12.26
N LYS A 38 0.25 -14.66 -11.58
CA LYS A 38 -0.26 -15.54 -10.52
C LYS A 38 -1.68 -15.99 -10.79
N PRO A 39 -2.05 -17.19 -10.30
CA PRO A 39 -3.44 -17.63 -10.30
C PRO A 39 -4.31 -16.73 -9.42
N VAL A 40 -5.37 -16.14 -10.00
CA VAL A 40 -6.30 -15.23 -9.30
C VAL A 40 -7.70 -15.83 -9.26
N GLY A 41 -8.42 -15.56 -8.17
CA GLY A 41 -9.81 -15.94 -7.95
C GLY A 41 -10.02 -17.45 -7.73
N ARG A 42 -11.30 -17.86 -7.51
CA ARG A 42 -11.66 -19.24 -7.21
C ARG A 42 -11.30 -20.23 -8.33
N LYS A 43 -11.31 -19.78 -9.58
CA LYS A 43 -10.97 -20.59 -10.76
C LYS A 43 -9.45 -20.68 -11.00
N ARG A 44 -8.62 -20.04 -10.19
CA ARG A 44 -7.15 -20.02 -10.31
C ARG A 44 -6.66 -19.71 -11.74
N LYS A 45 -7.35 -18.80 -12.44
CA LYS A 45 -6.90 -18.35 -13.76
C LYS A 45 -5.63 -17.53 -13.59
N ILE A 46 -4.58 -17.87 -14.35
CA ILE A 46 -3.36 -17.07 -14.41
C ILE A 46 -3.73 -15.72 -15.01
N MET A 47 -3.42 -14.65 -14.28
CA MET A 47 -3.67 -13.27 -14.71
C MET A 47 -2.34 -12.52 -14.75
N PRO A 48 -2.11 -11.70 -15.79
CA PRO A 48 -0.93 -10.84 -15.83
C PRO A 48 -0.95 -9.86 -14.64
N THR A 49 0.25 -9.45 -14.22
CA THR A 49 0.35 -8.33 -13.28
C THR A 49 -0.13 -7.05 -13.97
N PRO A 50 -0.64 -6.06 -13.23
CA PRO A 50 -1.07 -4.79 -13.82
C PRO A 50 0.01 -4.12 -14.68
N VAL A 51 1.27 -4.16 -14.25
CA VAL A 51 2.40 -3.58 -15.00
C VAL A 51 2.71 -4.39 -16.26
N HIS A 52 2.61 -5.73 -16.21
CA HIS A 52 2.75 -6.60 -17.38
C HIS A 52 1.70 -6.24 -18.46
N GLU A 53 0.42 -6.19 -18.08
CA GLU A 53 -0.68 -5.84 -18.98
C GLU A 53 -0.48 -4.47 -19.65
N LEU A 54 -0.02 -3.47 -18.87
CA LEU A 54 0.29 -2.15 -19.40
C LEU A 54 1.46 -2.16 -20.38
N ALA A 55 2.54 -2.86 -20.05
CA ALA A 55 3.74 -2.95 -20.90
C ALA A 55 3.41 -3.62 -22.24
N ASP A 56 2.65 -4.72 -22.22
CA ASP A 56 2.18 -5.42 -23.42
C ASP A 56 1.36 -4.49 -24.33
N ALA A 57 0.46 -3.70 -23.74
CA ALA A 57 -0.36 -2.74 -24.49
C ALA A 57 0.48 -1.66 -25.21
N HIS A 58 1.70 -1.39 -24.74
CA HIS A 58 2.65 -0.46 -25.34
C HIS A 58 3.76 -1.13 -26.14
N GLY A 59 3.73 -2.48 -26.31
CA GLY A 59 4.76 -3.23 -27.04
C GLY A 59 6.12 -3.21 -26.36
N ILE A 60 6.18 -3.03 -25.04
CA ILE A 60 7.41 -3.01 -24.25
C ILE A 60 7.73 -4.42 -23.77
N PRO A 61 8.95 -4.94 -23.98
CA PRO A 61 9.37 -6.24 -23.48
C PRO A 61 9.19 -6.39 -21.97
N VAL A 62 8.64 -7.53 -21.53
CA VAL A 62 8.39 -7.81 -20.11
C VAL A 62 9.26 -8.97 -19.64
N LEU A 63 9.99 -8.77 -18.57
CA LEU A 63 10.77 -9.77 -17.85
C LEU A 63 10.05 -10.12 -16.53
N GLN A 64 9.90 -11.41 -16.26
CA GLN A 64 9.21 -11.90 -15.05
C GLN A 64 10.07 -12.93 -14.31
N PRO A 65 11.25 -12.53 -13.82
CA PRO A 65 12.16 -13.46 -13.14
C PRO A 65 11.52 -14.00 -11.86
N ALA A 66 11.45 -15.32 -11.74
CA ALA A 66 10.98 -15.95 -10.51
C ALA A 66 11.91 -15.66 -9.32
N LYS A 67 13.20 -15.54 -9.59
CA LYS A 67 14.25 -15.14 -8.63
C LYS A 67 15.22 -14.20 -9.33
N LEU A 68 15.01 -12.89 -9.17
CA LEU A 68 15.80 -11.88 -9.85
C LEU A 68 17.31 -12.05 -9.67
N ARG A 69 17.77 -12.41 -8.46
CA ARG A 69 19.20 -12.64 -8.17
C ARG A 69 19.87 -13.73 -9.03
N LEU A 70 19.08 -14.65 -9.61
CA LEU A 70 19.59 -15.73 -10.48
C LEU A 70 19.41 -15.43 -11.97
N GLN A 71 18.71 -14.35 -12.29
CA GLN A 71 18.34 -13.94 -13.66
C GLN A 71 18.76 -12.50 -13.94
N ALA A 72 19.76 -11.98 -13.21
CA ALA A 72 20.24 -10.61 -13.38
C ALA A 72 20.76 -10.34 -14.80
N ASP A 73 21.41 -11.32 -15.42
CA ASP A 73 21.96 -11.19 -16.77
C ASP A 73 20.89 -10.91 -17.84
N GLU A 74 19.66 -11.44 -17.64
CA GLU A 74 18.53 -11.17 -18.55
C GLU A 74 18.14 -9.68 -18.52
N VAL A 75 18.21 -9.04 -17.36
CA VAL A 75 17.95 -7.60 -17.19
C VAL A 75 19.12 -6.79 -17.76
N LEU A 76 20.34 -7.16 -17.42
CA LEU A 76 21.57 -6.45 -17.85
C LEU A 76 21.81 -6.54 -19.36
N ALA A 77 21.29 -7.56 -20.03
CA ALA A 77 21.33 -7.66 -21.50
C ALA A 77 20.64 -6.48 -22.21
N TYR A 78 19.73 -5.78 -21.54
CA TYR A 78 19.09 -4.56 -22.04
C TYR A 78 19.95 -3.30 -21.84
N GLN A 79 21.14 -3.40 -21.22
CA GLN A 79 22.09 -2.30 -21.03
C GLN A 79 21.42 -1.01 -20.54
N PRO A 80 20.79 -1.00 -19.34
CA PRO A 80 20.09 0.18 -18.85
C PRO A 80 21.07 1.31 -18.52
N ASP A 81 20.72 2.54 -18.93
CA ASP A 81 21.36 3.75 -18.47
C ASP A 81 20.77 4.24 -17.14
N LEU A 82 19.50 3.96 -16.92
CA LEU A 82 18.73 4.32 -15.74
C LEU A 82 17.75 3.19 -15.39
N ILE A 83 17.58 2.92 -14.10
CA ILE A 83 16.53 2.07 -13.60
C ILE A 83 15.58 2.89 -12.73
N VAL A 84 14.27 2.77 -12.98
CA VAL A 84 13.22 3.34 -12.12
C VAL A 84 12.39 2.22 -11.53
N THR A 85 12.19 2.24 -10.22
CA THR A 85 11.43 1.21 -9.50
C THR A 85 10.23 1.80 -8.80
N CYS A 86 9.18 1.01 -8.68
CA CYS A 86 8.02 1.32 -7.85
C CYS A 86 7.32 0.01 -7.45
N ALA A 87 7.32 -0.32 -6.17
CA ALA A 87 6.61 -1.50 -5.62
C ALA A 87 6.88 -2.80 -6.40
N TYR A 88 8.12 -3.14 -6.67
CA TYR A 88 8.49 -4.34 -7.43
C TYR A 88 8.27 -5.64 -6.67
N GLY A 89 8.71 -5.70 -5.40
CA GLY A 89 8.43 -6.82 -4.50
C GLY A 89 9.50 -7.92 -4.43
N GLN A 90 10.70 -7.74 -5.01
CA GLN A 90 11.90 -8.53 -4.73
C GLN A 90 13.08 -7.60 -4.43
N MET A 91 14.07 -8.11 -3.67
CA MET A 91 15.35 -7.42 -3.52
C MET A 91 16.06 -7.37 -4.87
N ILE A 92 16.56 -6.19 -5.23
CA ILE A 92 17.36 -5.99 -6.43
C ILE A 92 18.83 -6.21 -6.05
N PRO A 93 19.53 -7.15 -6.69
CA PRO A 93 20.93 -7.43 -6.36
C PRO A 93 21.88 -6.29 -6.80
N ASP A 94 22.98 -6.15 -6.08
CA ASP A 94 23.97 -5.07 -6.29
C ASP A 94 24.45 -5.00 -7.74
N VAL A 95 24.64 -6.14 -8.40
CA VAL A 95 25.04 -6.19 -9.81
C VAL A 95 24.06 -5.44 -10.74
N ILE A 96 22.78 -5.34 -10.38
CA ILE A 96 21.78 -4.56 -11.13
C ILE A 96 21.78 -3.11 -10.62
N LEU A 97 21.93 -2.89 -9.30
CA LEU A 97 21.95 -1.53 -8.72
C LEU A 97 23.12 -0.70 -9.24
N ASP A 98 24.28 -1.31 -9.40
CA ASP A 98 25.53 -0.65 -9.79
C ASP A 98 25.72 -0.52 -11.32
N ALA A 99 24.84 -1.17 -12.11
CA ALA A 99 25.02 -1.22 -13.56
C ALA A 99 24.68 0.09 -14.29
N PRO A 100 23.56 0.79 -14.00
CA PRO A 100 23.16 1.95 -14.77
C PRO A 100 23.95 3.21 -14.40
N ALA A 101 24.47 3.92 -15.41
CA ALA A 101 25.29 5.13 -15.21
C ALA A 101 24.55 6.27 -14.47
N TYR A 102 23.21 6.31 -14.60
CA TYR A 102 22.33 7.28 -13.90
C TYR A 102 21.66 6.68 -12.66
N GLY A 103 22.13 5.51 -12.20
CA GLY A 103 21.70 4.87 -10.97
C GLY A 103 20.35 4.18 -11.04
N CYS A 104 19.95 3.66 -9.90
CA CYS A 104 18.63 3.07 -9.65
C CYS A 104 17.83 3.98 -8.75
N LEU A 105 16.64 4.38 -9.18
CA LEU A 105 15.75 5.27 -8.44
C LEU A 105 14.49 4.54 -8.02
N ASN A 106 13.92 4.89 -6.87
CA ASN A 106 12.66 4.35 -6.40
C ASN A 106 11.64 5.44 -6.06
N ILE A 107 10.39 5.22 -6.47
CA ILE A 107 9.25 5.98 -5.97
C ILE A 107 8.71 5.27 -4.73
N HIS A 108 9.02 5.83 -3.56
CA HIS A 108 8.65 5.25 -2.27
C HIS A 108 7.48 6.01 -1.64
N PRO A 109 6.36 5.34 -1.28
CA PRO A 109 5.15 6.02 -0.80
C PRO A 109 5.19 6.34 0.70
N SER A 110 6.20 7.09 1.13
CA SER A 110 6.30 7.72 2.45
C SER A 110 7.17 8.97 2.40
N LEU A 111 7.14 9.75 3.47
CA LEU A 111 8.08 10.85 3.72
C LEU A 111 9.32 10.29 4.44
N LEU A 112 10.24 9.72 3.67
CA LEU A 112 11.51 9.21 4.20
C LEU A 112 12.27 10.29 4.99
N PRO A 113 12.89 9.94 6.13
CA PRO A 113 13.23 8.60 6.62
C PRO A 113 12.11 7.85 7.38
N LYS A 114 10.90 8.39 7.44
CA LYS A 114 9.75 7.73 8.09
C LYS A 114 9.23 6.61 7.20
N TYR A 115 8.97 5.44 7.79
CA TYR A 115 8.36 4.28 7.13
C TYR A 115 9.20 3.65 5.99
N ARG A 116 10.48 3.36 6.22
CA ARG A 116 11.24 2.45 5.36
C ARG A 116 10.62 1.05 5.39
N GLY A 117 10.43 0.40 4.25
CA GLY A 117 9.94 -0.98 4.16
C GLY A 117 8.67 -1.17 3.34
N GLY A 118 8.00 -2.34 3.53
CA GLY A 118 7.02 -2.84 2.57
C GLY A 118 5.58 -2.35 2.74
N ALA A 119 5.20 -1.71 3.88
CA ALA A 119 3.81 -1.30 4.13
C ALA A 119 3.67 0.15 4.63
N PRO A 120 4.36 1.14 4.01
CA PRO A 120 4.38 2.52 4.51
C PRO A 120 2.98 3.16 4.55
N VAL A 121 2.16 2.94 3.53
CA VAL A 121 0.82 3.52 3.44
C VAL A 121 -0.11 2.96 4.52
N HIS A 122 -0.11 1.65 4.72
CA HIS A 122 -0.87 1.00 5.80
C HIS A 122 -0.48 1.58 7.16
N ARG A 123 0.85 1.66 7.44
CA ARG A 123 1.35 2.15 8.72
C ARG A 123 0.99 3.61 8.98
N ALA A 124 1.06 4.48 7.98
CA ALA A 124 0.67 5.87 8.12
C ALA A 124 -0.81 6.01 8.51
N VAL A 125 -1.71 5.24 7.84
CA VAL A 125 -3.15 5.26 8.17
C VAL A 125 -3.43 4.63 9.53
N MET A 126 -2.84 3.47 9.83
CA MET A 126 -3.02 2.76 11.12
C MET A 126 -2.53 3.60 12.30
N ASN A 127 -1.43 4.33 12.14
CA ASN A 127 -0.90 5.21 13.18
C ASN A 127 -1.68 6.51 13.32
N GLY A 128 -2.62 6.81 12.41
CA GLY A 128 -3.42 8.04 12.45
C GLY A 128 -2.61 9.28 12.10
N ASP A 129 -1.59 9.15 11.26
CA ASP A 129 -0.83 10.30 10.79
C ASP A 129 -1.74 11.27 10.02
N GLU A 130 -1.46 12.57 10.16
CA GLU A 130 -2.21 13.63 9.45
C GLU A 130 -1.69 13.83 8.03
N GLU A 131 -0.45 13.43 7.76
CA GLU A 131 0.19 13.52 6.46
C GLU A 131 1.15 12.35 6.22
N THR A 132 1.37 12.08 4.96
CA THR A 132 2.40 11.21 4.43
C THR A 132 2.91 11.81 3.12
N GLY A 133 3.47 11.03 2.22
CA GLY A 133 3.88 11.55 0.92
C GLY A 133 4.54 10.51 0.04
N VAL A 134 5.24 10.98 -0.96
CA VAL A 134 6.02 10.18 -1.88
C VAL A 134 7.41 10.76 -1.99
N CYS A 135 8.43 9.92 -2.00
CA CYS A 135 9.82 10.29 -2.24
C CYS A 135 10.35 9.69 -3.54
N LEU A 136 11.12 10.48 -4.30
CA LEU A 136 12.04 9.96 -5.30
C LEU A 136 13.40 9.81 -4.60
N MET A 137 13.91 8.58 -4.52
CA MET A 137 15.12 8.26 -3.80
C MET A 137 16.07 7.38 -4.60
N GLU A 138 17.34 7.40 -4.26
CA GLU A 138 18.32 6.44 -4.74
C GLU A 138 18.10 5.07 -4.10
N MET A 139 18.27 4.01 -4.87
CA MET A 139 18.30 2.66 -4.32
C MET A 139 19.73 2.25 -3.98
N VAL A 140 19.91 1.80 -2.77
CA VAL A 140 21.16 1.25 -2.25
C VAL A 140 20.91 -0.12 -1.63
N HIS A 141 21.96 -0.85 -1.26
CA HIS A 141 21.85 -2.18 -0.66
C HIS A 141 20.95 -2.20 0.60
N ALA A 142 21.04 -1.17 1.45
CA ALA A 142 20.17 -1.05 2.62
C ALA A 142 18.76 -0.59 2.22
N MET A 143 17.74 -1.32 2.70
CA MET A 143 16.35 -1.08 2.34
C MET A 143 15.92 0.37 2.59
N ASP A 144 15.50 1.05 1.51
CA ASP A 144 14.96 2.40 1.49
C ASP A 144 15.84 3.44 2.23
N ALA A 145 17.17 3.25 2.21
CA ALA A 145 18.13 4.05 2.97
C ALA A 145 18.95 5.04 2.13
N GLY A 146 18.84 4.99 0.80
CA GLY A 146 19.57 5.90 -0.09
C GLY A 146 19.10 7.34 0.00
N ASP A 147 19.83 8.22 -0.64
CA ASP A 147 19.57 9.66 -0.65
C ASP A 147 18.21 9.99 -1.28
N VAL A 148 17.54 11.00 -0.75
CA VAL A 148 16.24 11.44 -1.25
C VAL A 148 16.43 12.69 -2.11
N PHE A 149 16.07 12.59 -3.40
CA PHE A 149 16.16 13.70 -4.35
C PHE A 149 15.02 14.69 -4.23
N ALA A 150 13.80 14.17 -4.01
CA ALA A 150 12.61 15.01 -3.91
C ALA A 150 11.51 14.33 -3.06
N ARG A 151 10.65 15.16 -2.48
CA ARG A 151 9.50 14.72 -1.67
C ARG A 151 8.26 15.49 -2.09
N ARG A 152 7.10 14.83 -2.03
CA ARG A 152 5.79 15.47 -2.17
C ARG A 152 4.89 15.04 -1.02
N ILE A 153 4.46 16.01 -0.23
CA ILE A 153 3.57 15.80 0.92
C ILE A 153 2.14 15.55 0.43
N VAL A 154 1.45 14.62 1.07
CA VAL A 154 0.05 14.26 0.83
C VAL A 154 -0.67 14.23 2.16
N LYS A 155 -1.75 15.01 2.29
CA LYS A 155 -2.61 15.00 3.46
C LYS A 155 -3.40 13.70 3.54
N ILE A 156 -3.48 13.13 4.75
CA ILE A 156 -4.35 12.00 5.07
C ILE A 156 -5.63 12.58 5.69
N ASP A 157 -6.74 12.48 4.96
CA ASP A 157 -8.03 12.90 5.50
C ASP A 157 -8.58 11.87 6.50
N GLU A 158 -9.46 12.32 7.38
CA GLU A 158 -10.00 11.47 8.47
C GLU A 158 -10.69 10.20 7.96
N GLU A 159 -11.32 10.27 6.79
CA GLU A 159 -12.02 9.15 6.16
C GLU A 159 -11.17 8.36 5.15
N ASP A 160 -9.91 8.75 4.94
CA ASP A 160 -9.05 8.01 4.03
C ASP A 160 -8.82 6.59 4.54
N THR A 161 -8.99 5.66 3.65
CA THR A 161 -8.50 4.28 3.79
C THR A 161 -7.14 4.14 3.11
N THR A 162 -6.47 3.02 3.30
CA THR A 162 -5.25 2.72 2.53
C THR A 162 -5.51 2.76 1.02
N GLU A 163 -6.69 2.30 0.58
CA GLU A 163 -7.10 2.33 -0.83
C GLU A 163 -7.21 3.77 -1.37
N THR A 164 -7.97 4.64 -0.68
CA THR A 164 -8.16 6.03 -1.14
C THR A 164 -6.88 6.85 -1.04
N LEU A 165 -6.07 6.62 -0.01
CA LEU A 165 -4.76 7.25 0.13
C LEU A 165 -3.79 6.83 -0.97
N ASN A 166 -3.80 5.56 -1.39
CA ASN A 166 -2.99 5.09 -2.53
C ASN A 166 -3.30 5.89 -3.80
N LEU A 167 -4.58 6.20 -4.09
CA LEU A 167 -4.94 7.02 -5.26
C LEU A 167 -4.34 8.44 -5.20
N LYS A 168 -4.29 9.04 -4.02
CA LYS A 168 -3.64 10.36 -3.82
C LYS A 168 -2.12 10.25 -4.02
N LEU A 169 -1.50 9.19 -3.50
CA LEU A 169 -0.07 8.95 -3.61
C LEU A 169 0.35 8.59 -5.04
N GLU A 170 -0.48 7.83 -5.80
CA GLU A 170 -0.29 7.56 -7.23
C GLU A 170 -0.14 8.87 -8.00
N LYS A 171 -1.08 9.81 -7.82
CA LYS A 171 -1.02 11.12 -8.45
C LYS A 171 0.21 11.91 -8.02
N ALA A 172 0.49 11.96 -6.72
CA ALA A 172 1.64 12.67 -6.18
C ALA A 172 2.97 12.10 -6.72
N GLY A 173 3.08 10.77 -6.87
CA GLY A 173 4.24 10.09 -7.45
C GLY A 173 4.43 10.41 -8.93
N CYS A 174 3.34 10.44 -9.70
CA CYS A 174 3.39 10.84 -11.11
C CYS A 174 3.86 12.29 -11.28
N ASP A 175 3.34 13.20 -10.48
CA ASP A 175 3.75 14.60 -10.52
C ASP A 175 5.23 14.73 -10.11
N LEU A 176 5.62 14.02 -9.03
CA LEU A 176 6.98 14.06 -8.50
C LEU A 176 8.00 13.57 -9.53
N ILE A 177 7.73 12.45 -10.22
CA ILE A 177 8.68 11.90 -11.19
C ILE A 177 8.83 12.80 -12.41
N ARG A 178 7.74 13.43 -12.89
CA ARG A 178 7.78 14.39 -13.99
C ARG A 178 8.64 15.60 -13.67
N GLU A 179 8.51 16.12 -12.45
CA GLU A 179 9.22 17.34 -12.01
C GLU A 179 10.67 17.06 -11.64
N ALA A 180 10.96 15.97 -10.94
CA ALA A 180 12.25 15.72 -10.32
C ALA A 180 13.21 14.90 -11.20
N LEU A 181 12.71 13.90 -11.94
CA LEU A 181 13.57 12.99 -12.70
C LEU A 181 14.51 13.69 -13.69
N PRO A 182 14.09 14.72 -14.45
CA PRO A 182 15.02 15.44 -15.34
C PRO A 182 16.22 16.03 -14.60
N GLY A 183 16.00 16.65 -13.43
CA GLY A 183 17.05 17.24 -12.64
C GLY A 183 17.99 16.21 -11.98
N VAL A 184 17.49 15.00 -11.68
CA VAL A 184 18.35 13.89 -11.22
C VAL A 184 19.27 13.44 -12.35
N VAL A 185 18.71 13.25 -13.56
CA VAL A 185 19.45 12.77 -14.73
C VAL A 185 20.50 13.78 -15.21
N ASP A 186 20.19 15.08 -15.22
CA ASP A 186 21.15 16.11 -15.63
C ASP A 186 22.10 16.56 -14.49
N GLY A 187 21.91 16.02 -13.29
CA GLY A 187 22.74 16.26 -12.12
C GLY A 187 22.53 17.64 -11.45
N THR A 188 21.48 18.38 -11.83
CA THR A 188 21.11 19.66 -11.18
C THR A 188 20.40 19.45 -9.85
N LEU A 189 19.68 18.33 -9.69
CA LEU A 189 19.05 17.93 -8.45
C LEU A 189 19.95 16.90 -7.73
N LYS A 190 20.36 17.21 -6.51
CA LYS A 190 21.20 16.34 -5.68
C LYS A 190 20.37 15.63 -4.62
N GLY A 191 20.74 14.40 -4.30
CA GLY A 191 20.18 13.64 -3.21
C GLY A 191 20.60 14.19 -1.85
N GLU A 192 19.71 14.12 -0.88
CA GLU A 192 19.95 14.47 0.50
C GLU A 192 19.98 13.20 1.36
N PRO A 193 21.04 12.98 2.18
CA PRO A 193 21.12 11.85 3.10
C PRO A 193 19.93 11.86 4.09
N GLN A 194 19.38 10.68 4.37
CA GLN A 194 18.20 10.56 5.24
C GLN A 194 18.50 10.71 6.74
N GLY A 195 19.76 10.57 7.16
CA GLY A 195 20.14 10.58 8.57
C GLY A 195 19.78 9.27 9.31
N GLU A 196 19.99 9.27 10.64
CA GLU A 196 19.89 8.07 11.49
C GLU A 196 18.48 7.85 12.09
N ASN A 197 17.64 8.90 12.15
CA ASN A 197 16.31 8.85 12.74
C ASN A 197 15.27 8.32 11.74
N TYR A 198 15.24 7.01 11.53
CA TYR A 198 14.27 6.37 10.64
C TYR A 198 13.27 5.51 11.40
N THR A 199 12.11 5.26 10.79
CA THR A 199 11.13 4.28 11.25
C THR A 199 10.89 3.20 10.20
N LEU A 200 10.50 2.00 10.66
CA LEU A 200 10.24 0.87 9.78
C LEU A 200 8.74 0.68 9.55
N ALA A 201 8.38 0.40 8.31
CA ALA A 201 7.06 -0.03 7.88
C ALA A 201 7.08 -1.50 7.47
N ARG A 202 7.14 -2.40 8.46
CA ARG A 202 7.10 -3.85 8.22
C ARG A 202 5.78 -4.23 7.55
N ASN A 203 5.82 -5.24 6.69
CA ASN A 203 4.61 -5.84 6.12
C ASN A 203 3.62 -6.19 7.23
N ILE A 204 2.32 -6.10 6.90
CA ILE A 204 1.26 -6.47 7.85
C ILE A 204 1.31 -7.98 8.08
N ALA A 205 1.47 -8.38 9.33
CA ALA A 205 1.44 -9.79 9.72
C ALA A 205 -0.02 -10.26 9.92
N PRO A 206 -0.32 -11.55 9.73
CA PRO A 206 -1.69 -12.08 9.92
C PRO A 206 -2.26 -11.81 11.30
N GLU A 207 -1.42 -11.74 12.33
CA GLU A 207 -1.82 -11.44 13.71
C GLU A 207 -2.32 -10.01 13.87
N GLU A 208 -1.83 -9.09 13.03
CA GLU A 208 -2.22 -7.69 13.03
C GLU A 208 -3.57 -7.43 12.32
N GLU A 209 -4.16 -8.45 11.69
CA GLU A 209 -5.50 -8.31 11.09
C GLU A 209 -6.63 -8.31 12.14
N LYS A 210 -6.38 -8.87 13.34
CA LYS A 210 -7.37 -8.91 14.42
C LYS A 210 -7.43 -7.57 15.16
N VAL A 211 -8.63 -7.00 15.28
CA VAL A 211 -8.91 -5.81 16.09
C VAL A 211 -8.98 -6.20 17.56
N SER A 212 -8.35 -5.44 18.44
CA SER A 212 -8.42 -5.62 19.90
C SER A 212 -9.32 -4.57 20.55
N PHE A 213 -10.58 -4.88 20.72
CA PHE A 213 -11.54 -3.95 21.36
C PHE A 213 -11.22 -3.67 22.82
N ALA A 214 -10.64 -4.63 23.54
CA ALA A 214 -10.37 -4.51 24.97
C ALA A 214 -9.14 -3.65 25.29
N ALA A 215 -8.19 -3.51 24.35
CA ALA A 215 -6.90 -2.87 24.58
C ALA A 215 -6.79 -1.46 23.98
N GLU A 216 -7.68 -1.08 23.05
CA GLU A 216 -7.52 0.11 22.23
C GLU A 216 -8.75 1.02 22.28
N ASP A 217 -8.53 2.33 22.17
CA ASP A 217 -9.62 3.28 22.06
C ASP A 217 -10.22 3.32 20.64
N VAL A 218 -11.37 3.95 20.50
CA VAL A 218 -12.14 3.96 19.25
C VAL A 218 -11.35 4.58 18.08
N ASN A 219 -10.43 5.52 18.32
CA ASN A 219 -9.64 6.13 17.27
C ASN A 219 -8.58 5.17 16.74
N VAL A 220 -7.91 4.45 17.65
CA VAL A 220 -6.92 3.42 17.27
C VAL A 220 -7.59 2.30 16.49
N ILE A 221 -8.73 1.78 16.99
CA ILE A 221 -9.52 0.76 16.29
C ILE A 221 -9.97 1.23 14.91
N TYR A 222 -10.48 2.45 14.82
CA TYR A 222 -10.91 3.04 13.54
C TYR A 222 -9.75 3.15 12.55
N ASN A 223 -8.61 3.67 12.98
CA ASN A 223 -7.41 3.81 12.15
C ASN A 223 -6.86 2.45 11.72
N HIS A 224 -6.86 1.47 12.63
CA HIS A 224 -6.47 0.11 12.33
C HIS A 224 -7.34 -0.49 11.21
N ILE A 225 -8.67 -0.39 11.33
CA ILE A 225 -9.59 -0.95 10.33
C ILE A 225 -9.40 -0.24 8.98
N ARG A 226 -9.43 1.10 8.92
CA ARG A 226 -9.29 1.84 7.66
C ARG A 226 -7.91 1.70 7.02
N GLY A 227 -6.87 1.46 7.85
CA GLY A 227 -5.51 1.19 7.40
C GLY A 227 -5.33 -0.20 6.77
N LEU A 228 -6.29 -1.12 6.94
CA LEU A 228 -6.28 -2.44 6.33
C LEU A 228 -7.33 -2.63 5.19
N ILE A 229 -8.00 -1.56 4.79
CA ILE A 229 -8.87 -1.53 3.61
C ILE A 229 -8.02 -1.04 2.43
N ASP A 230 -7.93 -1.74 1.32
CA ASP A 230 -8.70 -2.84 0.73
C ASP A 230 -8.18 -4.26 1.10
N TRP A 231 -6.98 -4.38 1.62
CA TRP A 231 -6.29 -5.63 1.96
C TRP A 231 -5.37 -5.38 3.18
N PRO A 232 -5.26 -6.38 4.10
CA PRO A 232 -5.89 -7.71 4.13
C PRO A 232 -7.30 -7.75 4.71
N ILE A 233 -7.85 -6.65 5.18
CA ILE A 233 -9.14 -6.45 5.86
C ILE A 233 -9.12 -6.89 7.32
N ALA A 234 -9.25 -5.92 8.21
CA ALA A 234 -9.35 -6.16 9.65
C ALA A 234 -10.59 -6.97 10.03
N TYR A 235 -10.49 -7.78 11.09
CA TYR A 235 -11.60 -8.57 11.60
C TYR A 235 -11.66 -8.56 13.14
N GLY A 236 -12.86 -8.76 13.67
CA GLY A 236 -13.08 -9.11 15.07
C GLY A 236 -13.54 -10.56 15.19
N VAL A 237 -13.41 -11.14 16.38
CA VAL A 237 -13.92 -12.47 16.71
C VAL A 237 -15.07 -12.32 17.73
N ILE A 238 -16.21 -12.93 17.47
CA ILE A 238 -17.38 -12.94 18.35
C ILE A 238 -18.04 -14.32 18.30
N GLU A 239 -18.34 -14.91 19.46
CA GLU A 239 -18.88 -16.27 19.55
C GLU A 239 -18.02 -17.29 18.74
N GLY A 240 -16.68 -17.13 18.78
CA GLY A 240 -15.73 -17.98 18.07
C GLY A 240 -15.71 -17.84 16.53
N LYS A 241 -16.41 -16.85 15.96
CA LYS A 241 -16.49 -16.60 14.51
C LYS A 241 -15.90 -15.27 14.12
N ARG A 242 -15.23 -15.24 12.99
CA ARG A 242 -14.65 -14.00 12.43
C ARG A 242 -15.71 -13.17 11.73
N ILE A 243 -15.65 -11.85 11.94
CA ILE A 243 -16.41 -10.86 11.17
C ILE A 243 -15.42 -9.83 10.65
N LYS A 244 -15.26 -9.74 9.32
CA LYS A 244 -14.43 -8.73 8.67
C LYS A 244 -15.19 -7.40 8.55
N PHE A 245 -14.45 -6.28 8.69
CA PHE A 245 -14.99 -4.93 8.66
C PHE A 245 -14.56 -4.20 7.38
N TYR A 246 -15.50 -3.75 6.55
CA TYR A 246 -15.19 -3.11 5.24
C TYR A 246 -15.51 -1.62 5.21
N ALA A 247 -16.54 -1.18 5.90
CA ALA A 247 -16.88 0.23 6.01
C ALA A 247 -17.28 0.55 7.45
N VAL A 248 -16.57 1.49 8.04
CA VAL A 248 -16.75 1.87 9.44
C VAL A 248 -16.76 3.38 9.59
N ARG A 249 -17.43 3.88 10.61
CA ARG A 249 -17.30 5.23 11.14
C ARG A 249 -17.16 5.15 12.65
N ARG A 250 -16.61 6.21 13.27
CA ARG A 250 -16.52 6.29 14.73
C ARG A 250 -17.29 7.49 15.26
N LYS A 251 -17.63 7.42 16.55
CA LYS A 251 -18.08 8.54 17.34
C LYS A 251 -17.32 8.52 18.67
N THR A 252 -16.59 9.58 18.96
CA THR A 252 -15.94 9.75 20.25
C THR A 252 -16.97 10.25 21.27
N GLU A 253 -17.15 9.47 22.34
CA GLU A 253 -18.14 9.76 23.39
C GLU A 253 -17.78 8.92 24.63
N GLU A 254 -17.77 9.51 25.79
CA GLU A 254 -17.57 8.77 27.05
C GLU A 254 -18.72 7.78 27.28
N ASN A 255 -18.38 6.57 27.67
CA ASN A 255 -19.33 5.53 27.99
C ASN A 255 -18.72 4.50 28.96
N ASP A 256 -19.59 3.81 29.71
CA ASP A 256 -19.21 2.82 30.71
C ASP A 256 -19.46 1.36 30.24
N HIS A 257 -19.68 1.16 28.94
CA HIS A 257 -19.92 -0.17 28.40
C HIS A 257 -18.61 -0.97 28.30
N VAL A 258 -18.71 -2.27 28.44
CA VAL A 258 -17.59 -3.17 28.20
C VAL A 258 -17.14 -3.03 26.73
N PRO A 259 -15.88 -2.68 26.45
CA PRO A 259 -15.39 -2.56 25.08
C PRO A 259 -15.59 -3.87 24.30
N GLY A 260 -15.99 -3.75 23.04
CA GLY A 260 -16.36 -4.89 22.18
C GLY A 260 -17.83 -5.29 22.25
N THR A 261 -18.64 -4.72 23.17
CA THR A 261 -20.06 -5.06 23.27
C THR A 261 -20.84 -4.56 22.06
N VAL A 262 -21.58 -5.44 21.40
CA VAL A 262 -22.53 -5.09 20.34
C VAL A 262 -23.75 -4.45 20.97
N MET A 263 -23.88 -3.12 20.82
CA MET A 263 -24.97 -2.32 21.39
C MET A 263 -26.31 -2.50 20.64
N GLY A 264 -26.25 -3.07 19.44
CA GLY A 264 -27.40 -3.24 18.55
C GLY A 264 -27.11 -2.66 17.16
N PHE A 265 -28.21 -2.32 16.46
CA PHE A 265 -28.16 -1.79 15.11
C PHE A 265 -28.93 -0.48 15.04
N GLU A 266 -28.25 0.60 14.65
CA GLU A 266 -28.83 1.92 14.46
C GLU A 266 -28.27 2.57 13.18
N ASP A 267 -29.06 3.39 12.49
CA ASP A 267 -28.70 4.08 11.26
C ASP A 267 -28.09 3.15 10.18
N GLY A 268 -28.56 1.90 10.12
CA GLY A 268 -28.06 0.90 9.17
C GLY A 268 -26.67 0.36 9.50
N CYS A 269 -26.14 0.63 10.68
CA CYS A 269 -24.83 0.15 11.15
C CYS A 269 -24.98 -0.76 12.37
N MET A 270 -24.07 -1.69 12.54
CA MET A 270 -23.85 -2.40 13.80
C MET A 270 -23.02 -1.49 14.72
N LYS A 271 -23.56 -1.13 15.88
CA LYS A 271 -22.91 -0.30 16.88
C LYS A 271 -22.14 -1.15 17.88
N ILE A 272 -20.87 -0.89 18.06
CA ILE A 272 -19.99 -1.61 18.98
C ILE A 272 -19.41 -0.60 19.97
N ALA A 273 -19.50 -0.90 21.27
CA ALA A 273 -18.87 -0.09 22.30
C ALA A 273 -17.35 -0.24 22.23
N CYS A 274 -16.64 0.85 22.38
CA CYS A 274 -15.19 0.92 22.44
C CYS A 274 -14.79 1.81 23.62
N MET A 275 -13.53 1.74 24.05
CA MET A 275 -13.02 2.76 24.96
C MET A 275 -13.13 4.13 24.28
N LYS A 276 -13.66 5.13 25.00
CA LYS A 276 -13.86 6.52 24.57
C LYS A 276 -14.77 6.70 23.35
N GLY A 277 -15.65 5.75 23.05
CA GLY A 277 -16.59 5.93 21.95
C GLY A 277 -17.28 4.68 21.46
N TYR A 278 -17.81 4.81 20.25
CA TYR A 278 -18.50 3.74 19.55
C TYR A 278 -18.00 3.60 18.10
N LEU A 279 -17.78 2.36 17.70
CA LEU A 279 -17.55 2.00 16.31
C LEU A 279 -18.89 1.65 15.66
N TYR A 280 -19.15 2.20 14.48
CA TYR A 280 -20.32 1.91 13.66
C TYR A 280 -19.88 1.19 12.40
N VAL A 281 -20.21 -0.07 12.28
CA VAL A 281 -19.86 -0.91 11.12
C VAL A 281 -21.02 -0.90 10.14
N LYS A 282 -20.80 -0.33 8.95
CA LYS A 282 -21.79 -0.22 7.87
C LYS A 282 -21.78 -1.45 6.98
N GLU A 283 -20.57 -1.94 6.64
CA GLU A 283 -20.39 -3.13 5.81
C GLU A 283 -19.46 -4.12 6.48
N LEU A 284 -19.83 -5.38 6.44
CA LEU A 284 -19.14 -6.46 7.11
C LEU A 284 -19.22 -7.78 6.33
N GLN A 285 -18.38 -8.74 6.70
CA GLN A 285 -18.42 -10.09 6.15
C GLN A 285 -18.30 -11.12 7.28
N PRO A 286 -19.40 -11.80 7.65
CA PRO A 286 -19.33 -12.93 8.56
C PRO A 286 -18.58 -14.10 7.93
N GLU A 287 -17.93 -14.91 8.77
CA GLU A 287 -17.22 -16.10 8.33
C GLU A 287 -18.11 -17.02 7.50
N GLY A 288 -17.61 -17.46 6.34
CA GLY A 288 -18.33 -18.33 5.41
C GLY A 288 -19.48 -17.67 4.63
N LYS A 289 -19.67 -16.34 4.75
CA LYS A 289 -20.69 -15.56 4.03
C LYS A 289 -20.07 -14.55 3.05
N SER A 290 -20.90 -13.96 2.21
CA SER A 290 -20.53 -12.83 1.37
C SER A 290 -20.47 -11.54 2.19
N ARG A 291 -19.72 -10.54 1.70
CA ARG A 291 -19.79 -9.16 2.17
C ARG A 291 -21.23 -8.64 2.04
N MET A 292 -21.71 -7.95 3.07
CA MET A 292 -23.09 -7.43 3.14
C MET A 292 -23.13 -6.16 4.00
N ASP A 293 -24.20 -5.39 3.86
CA ASP A 293 -24.46 -4.28 4.77
C ASP A 293 -24.95 -4.76 6.13
N ALA A 294 -24.74 -3.94 7.16
CA ALA A 294 -25.12 -4.28 8.53
C ALA A 294 -26.65 -4.40 8.72
N LYS A 295 -27.46 -3.73 7.88
CA LYS A 295 -28.93 -3.84 7.91
C LYS A 295 -29.38 -5.22 7.46
N ALA A 296 -28.80 -5.76 6.38
CA ALA A 296 -29.07 -7.13 5.93
C ALA A 296 -28.62 -8.15 6.99
N PHE A 297 -27.45 -7.93 7.60
CA PHE A 297 -26.96 -8.76 8.70
C PHE A 297 -27.88 -8.74 9.91
N ALA A 298 -28.42 -7.57 10.30
CA ALA A 298 -29.36 -7.42 11.38
C ALA A 298 -30.70 -8.18 11.18
N ASN A 299 -31.17 -8.31 9.92
CA ASN A 299 -32.39 -9.07 9.60
C ASN A 299 -32.20 -10.58 9.70
N GLY A 300 -30.97 -11.05 9.88
CA GLY A 300 -30.62 -12.46 10.05
C GLY A 300 -29.90 -12.74 11.37
N ALA A 301 -28.71 -13.32 11.27
CA ALA A 301 -27.94 -13.76 12.45
C ALA A 301 -27.40 -12.61 13.31
N GLY A 302 -27.33 -11.39 12.79
CA GLY A 302 -26.72 -10.27 13.49
C GLY A 302 -27.48 -9.84 14.76
N ARG A 303 -28.79 -9.92 14.73
CA ARG A 303 -29.63 -9.52 15.88
C ARG A 303 -29.32 -10.30 17.16
N ALA A 304 -28.93 -11.56 17.02
CA ALA A 304 -28.57 -12.43 18.14
C ALA A 304 -27.23 -12.02 18.79
N LEU A 305 -26.43 -11.16 18.15
CA LEU A 305 -25.18 -10.67 18.69
C LEU A 305 -25.34 -9.46 19.61
N THR A 306 -26.53 -8.84 19.68
CA THR A 306 -26.77 -7.71 20.59
C THR A 306 -26.53 -8.16 22.04
N GLY A 307 -25.69 -7.40 22.76
CA GLY A 307 -25.22 -7.71 24.11
C GLY A 307 -24.03 -8.69 24.16
N LYS A 308 -23.62 -9.29 23.05
CA LYS A 308 -22.43 -10.12 22.99
C LYS A 308 -21.20 -9.24 22.83
N VAL A 309 -20.01 -9.77 23.16
CA VAL A 309 -18.75 -9.04 23.19
C VAL A 309 -17.77 -9.64 22.17
N PHE A 310 -17.14 -8.79 21.38
CA PHE A 310 -15.98 -9.16 20.57
C PHE A 310 -14.77 -9.43 21.47
N GLU A 311 -14.03 -10.51 21.14
CA GLU A 311 -12.83 -10.95 21.85
C GLU A 311 -11.60 -10.07 21.55
#